data_48b1a82fa27bdb7064aa08eb840c037d
#
_entry.id   48b1a82fa27bdb7064aa08eb840c037d
#
_cell.length_a   1.000
_cell.length_b   1.000
_cell.length_c   1.000
_cell.angle_alpha   90.00
_cell.angle_beta   90.00
_cell.angle_gamma   90.00
#
_symmetry.space_group_name_H-M   'P 1'
#
loop_
_entity.id
_entity.type
_entity.pdbx_description
1 polymer ?
#
loop_
_entity_poly.entity_id
_entity_poly.type
_entity_poly.pdbx_seq_one_letter_code
_entity_poly.pdbx_strand_id
1 'polypeptide(L)'
;TLMPVPTFYMHKIAVGPEARDYIDINAPVRENLRVVAAALGRKVRDLTVVILNRPRHDQLISEVRECGARIKLIQDGDVAAAISTALPNTGVDMLMGIGGAPEAVLTAAAIKCLGGELQTKLWIRDDEDASRAGERGFDDAERVYCSEDLARGNSIVFAATGITDGDMLQGVRYYAEKATTEAIVMRMLTGTVRRIH
;
A
#
# COMPACT_ATOMS: atom_id res chain seq x y z
N THR A 1 8.90 15.43 -6.73
CA THR A 1 7.91 15.28 -7.84
C THR A 1 7.38 13.87 -7.87
N LEU A 2 6.08 13.71 -8.11
CA LEU A 2 5.43 12.42 -8.32
C LEU A 2 5.84 11.85 -9.68
N MET A 3 6.04 10.54 -9.75
CA MET A 3 6.36 9.85 -10.98
C MET A 3 5.12 9.85 -11.91
N PRO A 4 5.22 10.27 -13.16
CA PRO A 4 4.15 10.11 -14.12
C PRO A 4 4.04 8.63 -14.49
N VAL A 5 2.98 7.98 -14.04
CA VAL A 5 2.72 6.57 -14.35
C VAL A 5 1.50 6.46 -15.27
N PRO A 6 1.52 5.56 -16.25
CA PRO A 6 0.34 5.25 -17.04
C PRO A 6 -0.68 4.46 -16.22
N THR A 7 -1.89 4.32 -16.77
CA THR A 7 -2.99 3.56 -16.15
C THR A 7 -2.74 2.04 -16.29
N PHE A 8 -1.67 1.54 -15.66
CA PHE A 8 -1.35 0.12 -15.56
C PHE A 8 -1.64 -0.41 -14.17
N TYR A 9 -1.53 -1.73 -14.05
CA TYR A 9 -1.50 -2.41 -12.77
C TYR A 9 -0.07 -2.72 -12.34
N MET A 10 0.14 -2.73 -11.04
CA MET A 10 1.43 -3.07 -10.43
C MET A 10 1.23 -4.08 -9.31
N HIS A 11 2.12 -5.05 -9.21
CA HIS A 11 2.34 -5.75 -7.96
C HIS A 11 2.75 -4.75 -6.89
N LYS A 12 2.28 -4.94 -5.68
CA LYS A 12 2.55 -4.06 -4.54
C LYS A 12 2.80 -4.87 -3.29
N ILE A 13 3.78 -4.45 -2.52
CA ILE A 13 4.00 -4.88 -1.15
C ILE A 13 4.28 -3.64 -0.31
N ALA A 14 3.56 -3.47 0.81
CA ALA A 14 3.73 -2.34 1.71
C ALA A 14 3.75 -2.77 3.16
N VAL A 15 4.61 -2.12 3.95
CA VAL A 15 4.78 -2.37 5.39
C VAL A 15 5.01 -1.07 6.15
N GLY A 16 4.80 -1.12 7.45
CA GLY A 16 5.14 -0.04 8.38
C GLY A 16 6.65 0.14 8.60
N PRO A 17 7.02 1.19 9.36
CA PRO A 17 8.42 1.56 9.56
C PRO A 17 9.26 0.46 10.26
N GLU A 18 8.66 -0.36 11.11
CA GLU A 18 9.35 -1.42 11.83
C GLU A 18 9.85 -2.56 10.91
N ALA A 19 9.14 -2.78 9.79
CA ALA A 19 9.48 -3.81 8.81
C ALA A 19 10.12 -3.24 7.52
N ARG A 20 10.41 -1.95 7.52
CA ARG A 20 11.12 -1.28 6.44
C ARG A 20 12.49 -1.93 6.22
N ASP A 21 12.94 -1.99 4.98
CA ASP A 21 14.21 -2.56 4.51
C ASP A 21 14.31 -4.10 4.66
N TYR A 22 13.21 -4.79 5.05
CA TYR A 22 13.18 -6.25 5.18
C TYR A 22 12.37 -6.96 4.08
N ILE A 23 11.50 -6.24 3.39
CA ILE A 23 10.66 -6.83 2.34
C ILE A 23 11.39 -6.88 1.00
N ASP A 24 11.06 -7.89 0.19
CA ASP A 24 11.49 -8.01 -1.21
C ASP A 24 10.31 -8.52 -2.04
N ILE A 25 9.82 -7.69 -2.97
CA ILE A 25 8.70 -8.02 -3.85
C ILE A 25 8.97 -9.22 -4.76
N ASN A 26 10.25 -9.54 -5.01
CA ASN A 26 10.66 -10.70 -5.80
C ASN A 26 10.82 -11.97 -4.96
N ALA A 27 10.82 -11.85 -3.64
CA ALA A 27 10.92 -13.00 -2.76
C ALA A 27 9.57 -13.73 -2.62
N PRO A 28 9.57 -15.03 -2.32
CA PRO A 28 8.36 -15.77 -2.03
C PRO A 28 7.54 -15.16 -0.89
N VAL A 29 6.21 -15.28 -0.95
CA VAL A 29 5.27 -14.81 0.08
C VAL A 29 5.69 -15.27 1.48
N ARG A 30 6.05 -16.54 1.63
CA ARG A 30 6.51 -17.13 2.91
C ARG A 30 7.70 -16.38 3.51
N GLU A 31 8.63 -15.96 2.68
CA GLU A 31 9.83 -15.26 3.14
C GLU A 31 9.49 -13.85 3.61
N ASN A 32 8.70 -13.09 2.83
CA ASN A 32 8.22 -11.79 3.22
C ASN A 32 7.45 -11.82 4.55
N LEU A 33 6.53 -12.79 4.71
CA LEU A 33 5.81 -12.95 5.98
C LEU A 33 6.74 -13.27 7.16
N ARG A 34 7.77 -14.10 6.94
CA ARG A 34 8.74 -14.46 7.99
C ARG A 34 9.57 -13.26 8.44
N VAL A 35 10.08 -12.46 7.50
CA VAL A 35 10.93 -11.30 7.85
C VAL A 35 10.11 -10.19 8.49
N VAL A 36 8.89 -9.94 8.04
CA VAL A 36 7.97 -8.97 8.65
C VAL A 36 7.57 -9.42 10.06
N ALA A 37 7.25 -10.69 10.26
CA ALA A 37 6.95 -11.22 11.60
C ALA A 37 8.14 -11.04 12.55
N ALA A 38 9.35 -11.33 12.10
CA ALA A 38 10.56 -11.15 12.89
C ALA A 38 10.81 -9.68 13.23
N ALA A 39 10.68 -8.78 12.26
CA ALA A 39 10.84 -7.34 12.46
C ALA A 39 9.85 -6.78 13.50
N LEU A 40 8.61 -7.28 13.49
CA LEU A 40 7.56 -6.89 14.44
C LEU A 40 7.64 -7.64 15.79
N GLY A 41 8.58 -8.58 15.98
CA GLY A 41 8.67 -9.42 17.18
C GLY A 41 7.46 -10.33 17.36
N ARG A 42 6.81 -10.78 16.27
CA ARG A 42 5.59 -11.60 16.25
C ARG A 42 5.81 -12.93 15.53
N LYS A 43 4.82 -13.80 15.58
CA LYS A 43 4.76 -15.01 14.75
C LYS A 43 3.97 -14.71 13.48
N VAL A 44 4.24 -15.44 12.40
CA VAL A 44 3.51 -15.27 11.11
C VAL A 44 1.99 -15.37 11.31
N ARG A 45 1.50 -16.25 12.17
CA ARG A 45 0.07 -16.40 12.46
C ARG A 45 -0.58 -15.19 13.12
N ASP A 46 0.23 -14.28 13.66
CA ASP A 46 -0.24 -13.06 14.33
C ASP A 46 -0.27 -11.86 13.38
N LEU A 47 0.30 -12.00 12.17
CA LEU A 47 0.26 -10.98 11.13
C LEU A 47 -1.12 -10.92 10.48
N THR A 48 -1.51 -9.72 10.09
CA THR A 48 -2.68 -9.46 9.24
C THR A 48 -2.23 -8.87 7.91
N VAL A 49 -2.45 -9.62 6.83
CA VAL A 49 -2.17 -9.19 5.46
C VAL A 49 -3.46 -8.72 4.81
N VAL A 50 -3.47 -7.49 4.30
CA VAL A 50 -4.59 -6.97 3.51
C VAL A 50 -4.37 -7.30 2.04
N ILE A 51 -5.41 -7.82 1.38
CA ILE A 51 -5.41 -8.21 -0.02
C ILE A 51 -6.74 -7.78 -0.65
N LEU A 52 -6.70 -7.24 -1.86
CA LEU A 52 -7.93 -6.98 -2.64
C LEU A 52 -8.61 -8.28 -3.02
N ASN A 53 -9.92 -8.38 -2.76
CA ASN A 53 -10.73 -9.53 -3.15
C ASN A 53 -11.01 -9.50 -4.66
N ARG A 54 -10.09 -10.04 -5.43
CA ARG A 54 -10.16 -10.15 -6.90
C ARG A 54 -9.62 -11.50 -7.35
N PRO A 55 -10.16 -12.11 -8.42
CA PRO A 55 -9.69 -13.41 -8.90
C PRO A 55 -8.19 -13.49 -9.17
N ARG A 56 -7.59 -12.38 -9.60
CA ARG A 56 -6.13 -12.30 -9.81
C ARG A 56 -5.29 -12.52 -8.56
N HIS A 57 -5.90 -12.53 -7.38
CA HIS A 57 -5.23 -12.74 -6.08
C HIS A 57 -5.49 -14.12 -5.47
N ASP A 58 -6.24 -15.01 -6.13
CA ASP A 58 -6.62 -16.31 -5.56
C ASP A 58 -5.39 -17.14 -5.16
N GLN A 59 -4.34 -17.14 -6.00
CA GLN A 59 -3.07 -17.79 -5.68
C GLN A 59 -2.38 -17.15 -4.46
N LEU A 60 -2.24 -15.83 -4.46
CA LEU A 60 -1.64 -15.08 -3.34
C LEU A 60 -2.37 -15.35 -2.03
N ILE A 61 -3.71 -15.35 -2.06
CA ILE A 61 -4.56 -15.64 -0.90
C ILE A 61 -4.29 -17.07 -0.39
N SER A 62 -4.13 -18.05 -1.28
CA SER A 62 -3.79 -19.43 -0.90
C SER A 62 -2.42 -19.49 -0.23
N GLU A 63 -1.41 -18.89 -0.83
CA GLU A 63 -0.04 -18.87 -0.31
C GLU A 63 0.05 -18.23 1.09
N VAL A 64 -0.65 -17.10 1.30
CA VAL A 64 -0.70 -16.44 2.62
C VAL A 64 -1.40 -17.34 3.66
N ARG A 65 -2.51 -18.01 3.29
CA ARG A 65 -3.22 -18.97 4.16
C ARG A 65 -2.34 -20.14 4.54
N GLU A 66 -1.63 -20.73 3.59
CA GLU A 66 -0.72 -21.85 3.82
C GLU A 66 0.42 -21.49 4.79
N CYS A 67 0.84 -20.22 4.79
CA CYS A 67 1.79 -19.71 5.77
C CYS A 67 1.17 -19.46 7.15
N GLY A 68 -0.15 -19.51 7.27
CA GLY A 68 -0.89 -19.36 8.53
C GLY A 68 -1.12 -17.92 8.98
N ALA A 69 -0.83 -16.91 8.15
CA ALA A 69 -1.14 -15.51 8.45
C ALA A 69 -2.64 -15.23 8.33
N ARG A 70 -3.11 -14.21 9.04
CA ARG A 70 -4.48 -13.70 8.91
C ARG A 70 -4.60 -12.87 7.64
N ILE A 71 -5.74 -12.98 6.97
CA ILE A 71 -6.03 -12.23 5.76
C ILE A 71 -7.24 -11.33 6.01
N LYS A 72 -7.11 -10.06 5.64
CA LYS A 72 -8.21 -9.12 5.54
C LYS A 72 -8.48 -8.84 4.06
N LEU A 73 -9.60 -9.35 3.56
CA LEU A 73 -10.04 -9.09 2.19
C LEU A 73 -10.79 -7.77 2.13
N ILE A 74 -10.39 -6.90 1.20
CA ILE A 74 -11.05 -5.62 0.93
C ILE A 74 -11.57 -5.59 -0.51
N GLN A 75 -12.65 -4.86 -0.74
CA GLN A 75 -13.24 -4.74 -2.08
C GLN A 75 -12.53 -3.68 -2.94
N ASP A 76 -12.05 -2.61 -2.31
CA ASP A 76 -11.36 -1.48 -2.93
C ASP A 76 -10.49 -0.76 -1.87
N GLY A 77 -9.85 0.38 -2.25
CA GLY A 77 -9.15 1.23 -1.28
C GLY A 77 -7.76 0.73 -0.88
N ASP A 78 -7.00 0.14 -1.81
CA ASP A 78 -5.65 -0.34 -1.55
C ASP A 78 -4.69 0.75 -1.06
N VAL A 79 -4.91 2.02 -1.42
CA VAL A 79 -4.16 3.17 -0.88
C VAL A 79 -4.36 3.28 0.64
N ALA A 80 -5.61 3.30 1.10
CA ALA A 80 -5.93 3.38 2.52
C ALA A 80 -5.41 2.16 3.29
N ALA A 81 -5.53 0.98 2.70
CA ALA A 81 -5.02 -0.26 3.29
C ALA A 81 -3.49 -0.26 3.41
N ALA A 82 -2.77 0.22 2.40
CA ALA A 82 -1.32 0.36 2.46
C ALA A 82 -0.89 1.38 3.53
N ILE A 83 -1.55 2.53 3.61
CA ILE A 83 -1.29 3.55 4.65
C ILE A 83 -1.53 2.96 6.05
N SER A 84 -2.55 2.12 6.19
CA SER A 84 -2.87 1.46 7.47
C SER A 84 -1.77 0.55 7.99
N THR A 85 -0.88 0.03 7.13
CA THR A 85 0.29 -0.77 7.58
C THR A 85 1.29 0.05 8.40
N ALA A 86 1.34 1.36 8.17
CA ALA A 86 2.28 2.28 8.80
C ALA A 86 1.61 3.19 9.86
N LEU A 87 0.31 3.06 10.08
CA LEU A 87 -0.40 3.77 11.14
C LEU A 87 -0.59 2.87 12.37
N PRO A 88 -0.48 3.41 13.59
CA PRO A 88 -0.70 2.62 14.81
C PRO A 88 -2.16 2.20 14.96
N ASN A 89 -2.37 1.05 15.61
CA ASN A 89 -3.69 0.54 16.02
C ASN A 89 -4.68 0.23 14.89
N THR A 90 -4.21 0.01 13.67
CA THR A 90 -5.07 -0.37 12.54
C THR A 90 -5.32 -1.87 12.46
N GLY A 91 -4.47 -2.66 13.13
CA GLY A 91 -4.50 -4.12 13.06
C GLY A 91 -4.06 -4.69 11.71
N VAL A 92 -3.42 -3.87 10.86
CA VAL A 92 -2.89 -4.26 9.55
C VAL A 92 -1.37 -4.17 9.59
N ASP A 93 -0.69 -5.27 9.23
CA ASP A 93 0.76 -5.37 9.29
C ASP A 93 1.40 -5.27 7.90
N MET A 94 0.69 -5.69 6.86
CA MET A 94 1.23 -5.77 5.51
C MET A 94 0.11 -5.65 4.47
N LEU A 95 0.40 -5.01 3.35
CA LEU A 95 -0.42 -5.09 2.14
C LEU A 95 0.34 -5.89 1.09
N MET A 96 -0.33 -6.82 0.43
CA MET A 96 0.17 -7.52 -0.76
C MET A 96 -0.91 -7.58 -1.84
N GLY A 97 -0.51 -7.48 -3.09
CA GLY A 97 -1.43 -7.68 -4.21
C GLY A 97 -1.12 -6.86 -5.45
N ILE A 98 -2.11 -6.75 -6.32
CA ILE A 98 -2.03 -6.05 -7.60
C ILE A 98 -3.10 -4.95 -7.62
N GLY A 99 -2.67 -3.72 -7.82
CA GLY A 99 -3.55 -2.54 -7.90
C GLY A 99 -3.04 -1.52 -8.93
N GLY A 100 -3.77 -0.45 -9.15
CA GLY A 100 -3.42 0.56 -10.15
C GLY A 100 -2.10 1.27 -9.86
N ALA A 101 -1.36 1.61 -10.90
CA ALA A 101 -0.09 2.35 -10.78
C ALA A 101 -0.28 3.78 -10.25
N PRO A 102 -1.33 4.55 -10.62
CA PRO A 102 -1.58 5.85 -10.01
C PRO A 102 -1.78 5.77 -8.49
N GLU A 103 -2.49 4.74 -8.01
CA GLU A 103 -2.68 4.48 -6.59
C GLU A 103 -1.34 4.15 -5.88
N ALA A 104 -0.41 3.48 -6.58
CA ALA A 104 0.92 3.22 -6.03
C ALA A 104 1.72 4.51 -5.79
N VAL A 105 1.60 5.50 -6.67
CA VAL A 105 2.24 6.82 -6.50
C VAL A 105 1.69 7.57 -5.29
N LEU A 106 0.36 7.56 -5.11
CA LEU A 106 -0.28 8.16 -3.93
C LEU A 106 0.14 7.43 -2.64
N THR A 107 0.15 6.10 -2.69
CA THR A 107 0.62 5.26 -1.57
C THR A 107 2.07 5.59 -1.21
N ALA A 108 2.96 5.69 -2.20
CA ALA A 108 4.37 6.03 -1.98
C ALA A 108 4.53 7.36 -1.25
N ALA A 109 3.79 8.39 -1.67
CA ALA A 109 3.81 9.70 -1.01
C ALA A 109 3.39 9.61 0.47
N ALA A 110 2.32 8.88 0.77
CA ALA A 110 1.82 8.70 2.12
C ALA A 110 2.77 7.85 2.99
N ILE A 111 3.22 6.70 2.47
CA ILE A 111 4.13 5.79 3.18
C ILE A 111 5.45 6.48 3.53
N LYS A 112 5.99 7.33 2.64
CA LYS A 112 7.17 8.16 2.93
C LYS A 112 6.94 9.12 4.10
N CYS A 113 5.74 9.70 4.23
CA CYS A 113 5.41 10.55 5.38
C CYS A 113 5.39 9.77 6.71
N LEU A 114 5.15 8.47 6.65
CA LEU A 114 5.04 7.57 7.82
C LEU A 114 6.31 6.77 8.09
N GLY A 115 7.32 6.84 7.21
CA GLY A 115 8.59 6.12 7.37
C GLY A 115 8.53 4.63 7.00
N GLY A 116 7.41 4.15 6.47
CA GLY A 116 7.26 2.77 6.00
C GLY A 116 7.93 2.51 4.66
N GLU A 117 7.65 1.36 4.07
CA GLU A 117 8.18 0.97 2.76
C GLU A 117 7.07 0.49 1.83
N LEU A 118 7.18 0.87 0.56
CA LEU A 118 6.41 0.35 -0.56
C LEU A 118 7.38 -0.08 -1.65
N GLN A 119 7.23 -1.32 -2.11
CA GLN A 119 7.85 -1.80 -3.33
C GLN A 119 6.76 -2.15 -4.34
N THR A 120 6.99 -1.83 -5.60
CA THR A 120 6.08 -2.12 -6.69
C THR A 120 6.83 -2.62 -7.93
N LYS A 121 6.13 -3.40 -8.76
CA LYS A 121 6.65 -3.93 -10.01
C LYS A 121 5.50 -3.98 -11.02
N LEU A 122 5.75 -3.74 -12.30
CA LEU A 122 4.71 -3.81 -13.32
C LEU A 122 4.05 -5.19 -13.33
N TRP A 123 2.72 -5.21 -13.49
CA TRP A 123 1.95 -6.41 -13.77
C TRP A 123 1.53 -6.40 -15.23
N ILE A 124 2.30 -7.09 -16.06
CA ILE A 124 2.06 -7.23 -17.50
C ILE A 124 1.24 -8.50 -17.71
N ARG A 125 0.09 -8.38 -18.37
CA ARG A 125 -0.85 -9.49 -18.62
C ARG A 125 -0.62 -10.15 -19.97
N ASP A 126 -0.24 -9.33 -20.97
CA ASP A 126 -0.12 -9.72 -22.37
C ASP A 126 0.86 -8.81 -23.12
N ASP A 127 1.10 -9.13 -24.39
CA ASP A 127 2.02 -8.38 -25.24
C ASP A 127 1.54 -6.95 -25.53
N GLU A 128 0.23 -6.69 -25.49
CA GLU A 128 -0.33 -5.34 -25.65
C GLU A 128 0.02 -4.46 -24.43
N ASP A 129 -0.11 -4.99 -23.23
CA ASP A 129 0.32 -4.30 -22.01
C ASP A 129 1.84 -4.03 -22.05
N ALA A 130 2.65 -4.99 -22.52
CA ALA A 130 4.11 -4.84 -22.65
C ALA A 130 4.47 -3.73 -23.66
N SER A 131 3.85 -3.74 -24.83
CA SER A 131 4.06 -2.70 -25.87
C SER A 131 3.69 -1.31 -25.34
N ARG A 132 2.52 -1.17 -24.72
CA ARG A 132 2.07 0.10 -24.15
C ARG A 132 2.95 0.59 -23.00
N ALA A 133 3.54 -0.32 -22.24
CA ALA A 133 4.49 0.01 -21.19
C ALA A 133 5.78 0.58 -21.81
N GLY A 134 6.35 -0.10 -22.83
CA GLY A 134 7.53 0.32 -23.54
C GLY A 134 7.39 1.69 -24.21
N GLU A 135 6.25 1.97 -24.89
CA GLU A 135 5.94 3.27 -25.51
C GLU A 135 6.00 4.44 -24.50
N ARG A 136 5.89 4.14 -23.23
CA ARG A 136 5.89 5.13 -22.13
C ARG A 136 7.17 5.10 -21.29
N GLY A 137 8.19 4.38 -21.74
CA GLY A 137 9.49 4.29 -21.09
C GLY A 137 9.54 3.34 -19.89
N PHE A 138 8.61 2.38 -19.84
CA PHE A 138 8.58 1.29 -18.87
C PHE A 138 9.05 -0.01 -19.55
N ASP A 139 10.29 -0.01 -20.04
CA ASP A 139 10.83 -1.10 -20.85
C ASP A 139 11.25 -2.34 -20.04
N ASP A 140 11.43 -2.18 -18.73
CA ASP A 140 11.82 -3.25 -17.84
C ASP A 140 10.65 -3.62 -16.90
N ALA A 141 9.92 -4.68 -17.25
CA ALA A 141 8.83 -5.20 -16.44
C ALA A 141 9.29 -5.79 -15.10
N GLU A 142 10.56 -6.20 -15.01
CA GLU A 142 11.15 -6.78 -13.79
C GLU A 142 11.68 -5.71 -12.82
N ARG A 143 11.73 -4.46 -13.26
CA ARG A 143 12.19 -3.36 -12.43
C ARG A 143 11.31 -3.17 -11.19
N VAL A 144 11.94 -3.16 -10.03
CA VAL A 144 11.30 -2.78 -8.77
C VAL A 144 11.35 -1.26 -8.61
N TYR A 145 10.18 -0.67 -8.38
CA TYR A 145 10.04 0.75 -8.05
C TYR A 145 9.74 0.89 -6.56
N CYS A 146 10.61 1.59 -5.87
CA CYS A 146 10.44 1.90 -4.44
C CYS A 146 9.70 3.23 -4.25
N SER A 147 9.35 3.53 -3.01
CA SER A 147 8.70 4.81 -2.66
C SER A 147 9.47 6.03 -3.16
N GLU A 148 10.81 5.98 -3.20
CA GLU A 148 11.66 7.08 -3.68
C GLU A 148 11.56 7.28 -5.20
N ASP A 149 11.35 6.23 -5.97
CA ASP A 149 11.14 6.33 -7.42
C ASP A 149 9.78 6.97 -7.74
N LEU A 150 8.72 6.51 -7.04
CA LEU A 150 7.33 6.90 -7.28
C LEU A 150 7.02 8.31 -6.78
N ALA A 151 7.58 8.71 -5.63
CA ALA A 151 7.38 10.01 -5.00
C ALA A 151 8.72 10.62 -4.58
N ARG A 152 9.37 11.32 -5.51
CA ARG A 152 10.71 11.88 -5.32
C ARG A 152 10.71 13.10 -4.41
N GLY A 153 11.81 13.22 -3.65
CA GLY A 153 12.10 14.36 -2.77
C GLY A 153 11.50 14.21 -1.38
N ASN A 154 11.86 15.15 -0.50
CA ASN A 154 11.59 15.07 0.94
C ASN A 154 10.54 16.09 1.41
N SER A 155 10.03 16.96 0.54
CA SER A 155 9.00 17.95 0.87
C SER A 155 7.63 17.45 0.38
N ILE A 156 7.10 16.42 1.06
CA ILE A 156 5.82 15.80 0.75
C ILE A 156 4.82 16.16 1.83
N VAL A 157 3.63 16.58 1.40
CA VAL A 157 2.43 16.67 2.22
C VAL A 157 1.38 15.76 1.59
N PHE A 158 0.83 14.86 2.38
CA PHE A 158 -0.29 14.01 2.00
C PHE A 158 -1.52 14.39 2.83
N ALA A 159 -2.65 14.54 2.18
CA ALA A 159 -3.93 14.78 2.85
C ALA A 159 -5.00 13.87 2.26
N ALA A 160 -5.85 13.34 3.12
CA ALA A 160 -7.01 12.54 2.74
C ALA A 160 -8.18 12.85 3.66
N THR A 161 -9.41 12.80 3.11
CA THR A 161 -10.65 13.01 3.83
C THR A 161 -11.58 11.83 3.61
N GLY A 162 -12.22 11.35 4.67
CA GLY A 162 -13.18 10.26 4.61
C GLY A 162 -14.48 10.69 3.95
N ILE A 163 -14.91 9.97 2.91
CA ILE A 163 -16.23 10.13 2.28
C ILE A 163 -17.14 9.02 2.75
N THR A 164 -16.68 7.79 2.71
CA THR A 164 -17.32 6.60 3.28
C THR A 164 -16.49 6.06 4.42
N ASP A 165 -17.09 5.26 5.31
CA ASP A 165 -16.37 4.62 6.39
C ASP A 165 -15.32 3.66 5.85
N GLY A 166 -14.13 3.76 6.40
CA GLY A 166 -13.01 2.88 6.11
C GLY A 166 -12.12 2.65 7.33
N ASP A 167 -11.15 1.76 7.20
CA ASP A 167 -10.22 1.43 8.30
C ASP A 167 -9.33 2.61 8.73
N MET A 168 -9.07 3.51 7.80
CA MET A 168 -8.17 4.64 8.04
C MET A 168 -8.91 5.87 8.55
N LEU A 169 -10.07 6.18 7.97
CA LEU A 169 -10.86 7.38 8.25
C LEU A 169 -12.36 7.06 8.31
N GLN A 170 -13.08 7.76 9.16
CA GLN A 170 -14.54 7.75 9.17
C GLN A 170 -15.08 8.60 8.01
N GLY A 171 -16.20 8.15 7.45
CA GLY A 171 -16.91 8.86 6.39
C GLY A 171 -17.72 10.04 6.89
N VAL A 172 -18.48 10.65 5.98
CA VAL A 172 -19.33 11.79 6.28
C VAL A 172 -20.52 11.35 7.16
N ARG A 173 -20.76 12.10 8.22
CA ARG A 173 -21.95 11.99 9.09
C ARG A 173 -22.80 13.23 8.94
N TYR A 174 -24.05 13.05 8.59
CA TYR A 174 -25.01 14.13 8.42
C TYR A 174 -25.88 14.29 9.68
N TYR A 175 -26.04 15.51 10.11
CA TYR A 175 -26.93 15.95 11.19
C TYR A 175 -27.88 17.01 10.64
N ALA A 176 -28.89 17.43 11.44
CA ALA A 176 -29.91 18.38 10.97
C ALA A 176 -29.32 19.67 10.39
N GLU A 177 -28.27 20.23 11.00
CA GLU A 177 -27.68 21.52 10.61
C GLU A 177 -26.18 21.47 10.30
N LYS A 178 -25.56 20.27 10.35
CA LYS A 178 -24.13 20.11 10.10
C LYS A 178 -23.79 18.77 9.49
N ALA A 179 -22.63 18.70 8.86
CA ALA A 179 -21.98 17.44 8.51
C ALA A 179 -20.58 17.41 9.12
N THR A 180 -20.14 16.23 9.53
CA THR A 180 -18.78 16.01 10.01
C THR A 180 -18.10 14.91 9.17
N THR A 181 -16.81 14.99 9.05
CA THR A 181 -15.99 13.95 8.43
C THR A 181 -14.61 13.91 9.11
N GLU A 182 -13.90 12.82 8.94
CA GLU A 182 -12.55 12.69 9.43
C GLU A 182 -11.55 12.94 8.30
N ALA A 183 -10.47 13.65 8.59
CA ALA A 183 -9.37 13.87 7.66
C ALA A 183 -8.03 13.55 8.33
N ILE A 184 -7.04 13.16 7.52
CA ILE A 184 -5.65 12.99 7.95
C ILE A 184 -4.76 13.87 7.09
N VAL A 185 -3.81 14.56 7.74
CA VAL A 185 -2.77 15.33 7.07
C VAL A 185 -1.42 14.86 7.60
N MET A 186 -0.53 14.50 6.69
CA MET A 186 0.81 14.02 7.00
C MET A 186 1.85 14.86 6.28
N ARG A 187 2.94 15.17 6.95
CA ARG A 187 4.05 15.93 6.38
C ARG A 187 5.37 15.20 6.62
N MET A 188 6.04 14.81 5.55
CA MET A 188 7.29 14.04 5.60
C MET A 188 8.41 14.79 6.33
N LEU A 189 8.64 16.06 5.98
CA LEU A 189 9.76 16.84 6.50
C LEU A 189 9.79 16.97 8.03
N THR A 190 8.61 16.93 8.66
CA THR A 190 8.47 17.10 10.12
C THR A 190 8.02 15.81 10.82
N GLY A 191 7.77 14.72 10.08
CA GLY A 191 7.19 13.50 10.63
C GLY A 191 5.81 13.71 11.28
N THR A 192 5.10 14.79 10.93
CA THR A 192 3.85 15.16 11.58
C THR A 192 2.69 14.42 10.95
N VAL A 193 1.87 13.78 11.79
CA VAL A 193 0.58 13.20 11.42
C VAL A 193 -0.51 13.86 12.24
N ARG A 194 -1.53 14.42 11.60
CA ARG A 194 -2.68 15.06 12.26
C ARG A 194 -3.97 14.43 11.78
N ARG A 195 -4.83 14.05 12.71
CA ARG A 195 -6.23 13.72 12.47
C ARG A 195 -7.09 14.93 12.79
N ILE A 196 -8.05 15.22 11.94
CA ILE A 196 -8.98 16.35 12.03
C ILE A 196 -10.40 15.77 11.99
N HIS A 197 -11.24 16.21 12.93
CA HIS A 197 -12.64 15.80 13.04
C HIS A 197 -13.56 17.00 12.88
#